data_0c3001ca16e0c1f03d3859c827616bc7
#
_entry.id   0c3001ca16e0c1f03d3859c827616bc7
#
_cell.length_a   1.000
_cell.length_b   1.000
_cell.length_c   1.000
_cell.angle_alpha   90.00
_cell.angle_beta   90.00
_cell.angle_gamma   90.00
#
_symmetry.space_group_name_H-M   'P 1'
#
loop_
_entity.id
_entity.type
_entity.pdbx_description
1 polymer ?
#
loop_
_entity_poly.entity_id
_entity_poly.type
_entity_poly.pdbx_seq_one_letter_code
_entity_poly.pdbx_strand_id
1 'polypeptide(L)'
;MNESVLHRVLARVVAVRPDEVRALCWSFAYFFCLLAGYYVLRPLRDEMGIAGGVRNLPWLFTATFVVLLAAVPVFGAMVARLPRRRFIPLVYHFFAANIAIFWLLLAFDIGKIHVARVFFVWISVFNLFAVSVFWSFMADLFASEQGKRLFGFIAAGGSAGALLGPALTVGLAVPLGPVNLLIVAALLLEAAVLCASRLEAAAQRLKPETHVSAAAAPAGPSEAAGLGGGWLAGITMLLRSPYLAGIALWVALLSLAGTFLYFQQANIVAAASDDPAVRTRIFATIDLAIGILTLIVQFIVTGRLITRFGAGPAAALLPLVFCLGFLALWLTPMLWVVIAFQAAQRAANFAISNPARECLFTVLDRAEKYKAKNVIDIVVFRGGDAASGWLFAALRGAGLELGAISLATVPVTAAWLALALALGRVHERRTRNSDQSTTDKHR
;
A
#
# COMPACT_ATOMS: atom_id res chain seq x y z
N MET A 1 31.91 -10.72 -8.70
CA MET A 1 31.22 -12.03 -8.79
C MET A 1 30.99 -12.31 -10.26
N ASN A 2 31.47 -13.48 -10.77
CA ASN A 2 31.40 -13.82 -12.20
C ASN A 2 29.90 -13.88 -12.64
N GLU A 3 29.54 -13.22 -13.74
CA GLU A 3 28.16 -13.18 -14.27
C GLU A 3 27.59 -14.58 -14.51
N SER A 4 28.45 -15.56 -14.86
CA SER A 4 28.07 -16.96 -15.04
C SER A 4 27.69 -17.68 -13.75
N VAL A 5 28.26 -17.30 -12.60
CA VAL A 5 27.90 -17.86 -11.29
C VAL A 5 26.56 -17.25 -10.82
N LEU A 6 26.40 -15.93 -10.97
CA LEU A 6 25.18 -15.23 -10.60
C LEU A 6 23.99 -15.72 -11.43
N HIS A 7 24.18 -15.90 -12.74
CA HIS A 7 23.16 -16.47 -13.62
C HIS A 7 22.73 -17.88 -13.17
N ARG A 8 23.67 -18.78 -12.83
CA ARG A 8 23.34 -20.14 -12.37
C ARG A 8 22.53 -20.15 -11.08
N VAL A 9 22.80 -19.23 -10.15
CA VAL A 9 22.05 -19.11 -8.90
C VAL A 9 20.65 -18.56 -9.16
N LEU A 10 20.53 -17.48 -9.94
CA LEU A 10 19.25 -16.86 -10.25
C LEU A 10 18.35 -17.75 -11.11
N ALA A 11 18.93 -18.50 -12.05
CA ALA A 11 18.17 -19.42 -12.91
C ALA A 11 17.49 -20.57 -12.15
N ARG A 12 17.87 -20.82 -10.89
CA ARG A 12 17.16 -21.79 -10.01
C ARG A 12 15.86 -21.21 -9.43
N VAL A 13 15.74 -19.90 -9.37
CA VAL A 13 14.63 -19.20 -8.71
C VAL A 13 13.71 -18.51 -9.72
N VAL A 14 14.29 -18.01 -10.81
CA VAL A 14 13.56 -17.24 -11.84
C VAL A 14 14.08 -17.60 -13.23
N ALA A 15 13.15 -17.68 -14.21
CA ALA A 15 13.50 -17.95 -15.61
C ALA A 15 14.16 -16.70 -16.24
N VAL A 16 15.46 -16.48 -15.96
CA VAL A 16 16.25 -15.33 -16.41
C VAL A 16 17.24 -15.76 -17.51
N ARG A 17 17.40 -14.92 -18.54
CA ARG A 17 18.45 -15.09 -19.55
C ARG A 17 19.77 -14.49 -19.08
N PRO A 18 20.92 -14.95 -19.57
CA PRO A 18 22.24 -14.42 -19.14
C PRO A 18 22.38 -12.91 -19.33
N ASP A 19 21.85 -12.36 -20.42
CA ASP A 19 21.84 -10.94 -20.76
C ASP A 19 20.94 -10.10 -19.83
N GLU A 20 19.87 -10.69 -19.29
CA GLU A 20 18.90 -10.02 -18.39
C GLU A 20 19.37 -9.91 -16.93
N VAL A 21 20.36 -10.72 -16.51
CA VAL A 21 20.81 -10.85 -15.10
C VAL A 21 21.15 -9.50 -14.50
N ARG A 22 21.91 -8.69 -15.22
CA ARG A 22 22.40 -7.40 -14.72
C ARG A 22 21.25 -6.39 -14.51
N ALA A 23 20.32 -6.35 -15.46
CA ALA A 23 19.13 -5.50 -15.34
C ALA A 23 18.21 -5.98 -14.20
N LEU A 24 18.04 -7.29 -14.04
CA LEU A 24 17.25 -7.88 -12.97
C LEU A 24 17.81 -7.55 -11.59
N CYS A 25 19.13 -7.66 -11.40
CA CYS A 25 19.79 -7.33 -10.13
C CYS A 25 19.65 -5.85 -9.77
N TRP A 26 19.83 -4.94 -10.74
CA TRP A 26 19.66 -3.52 -10.49
C TRP A 26 18.18 -3.15 -10.23
N SER A 27 17.24 -3.80 -10.90
CA SER A 27 15.80 -3.63 -10.63
C SER A 27 15.42 -4.07 -9.23
N PHE A 28 15.93 -5.22 -8.79
CA PHE A 28 15.75 -5.71 -7.42
C PHE A 28 16.35 -4.75 -6.40
N ALA A 29 17.61 -4.33 -6.58
CA ALA A 29 18.29 -3.41 -5.68
C ALA A 29 17.58 -2.04 -5.63
N TYR A 30 17.10 -1.54 -6.76
CA TYR A 30 16.34 -0.29 -6.83
C TYR A 30 15.08 -0.37 -5.98
N PHE A 31 14.25 -1.40 -6.16
CA PHE A 31 13.01 -1.55 -5.41
C PHE A 31 13.26 -1.84 -3.93
N PHE A 32 14.31 -2.58 -3.62
CA PHE A 32 14.77 -2.82 -2.27
C PHE A 32 15.14 -1.52 -1.55
N CYS A 33 16.02 -0.69 -2.11
CA CYS A 33 16.44 0.57 -1.50
C CYS A 33 15.25 1.54 -1.36
N LEU A 34 14.40 1.63 -2.38
CA LEU A 34 13.23 2.50 -2.39
C LEU A 34 12.25 2.15 -1.26
N LEU A 35 11.90 0.87 -1.13
CA LEU A 35 10.97 0.44 -0.09
C LEU A 35 11.64 0.40 1.30
N ALA A 36 12.91 0.06 1.40
CA ALA A 36 13.63 0.18 2.67
C ALA A 36 13.60 1.63 3.19
N GLY A 37 13.89 2.61 2.34
CA GLY A 37 13.80 4.05 2.69
C GLY A 37 12.38 4.46 3.11
N TYR A 38 11.36 4.08 2.34
CA TYR A 38 9.98 4.36 2.70
C TYR A 38 9.58 3.74 4.05
N TYR A 39 9.96 2.49 4.30
CA TYR A 39 9.61 1.80 5.54
C TYR A 39 10.45 2.23 6.75
N VAL A 40 11.56 2.96 6.57
CA VAL A 40 12.21 3.73 7.63
C VAL A 40 11.38 4.98 7.97
N LEU A 41 10.84 5.68 6.96
CA LEU A 41 10.05 6.89 7.15
C LEU A 41 8.65 6.63 7.74
N ARG A 42 8.08 5.45 7.53
CA ARG A 42 6.71 5.14 7.91
C ARG A 42 6.47 5.13 9.43
N PRO A 43 7.32 4.49 10.28
CA PRO A 43 7.22 4.60 11.73
C PRO A 43 7.38 6.05 12.24
N LEU A 44 8.24 6.84 11.57
CA LEU A 44 8.38 8.26 11.86
C LEU A 44 7.09 9.03 11.57
N ARG A 45 6.41 8.72 10.44
CA ARG A 45 5.12 9.32 10.12
C ARG A 45 4.10 9.09 11.24
N ASP A 46 4.03 7.86 11.74
CA ASP A 46 3.08 7.49 12.77
C ASP A 46 3.40 8.20 14.09
N GLU A 47 4.69 8.33 14.44
CA GLU A 47 5.16 9.17 15.54
C GLU A 47 4.82 10.66 15.32
N MET A 48 5.04 11.20 14.12
CA MET A 48 4.70 12.59 13.79
C MET A 48 3.19 12.85 13.86
N GLY A 49 2.36 11.82 13.64
CA GLY A 49 0.93 11.87 13.88
C GLY A 49 0.60 12.12 15.37
N ILE A 50 1.34 11.52 16.28
CA ILE A 50 1.22 11.74 17.72
C ILE A 50 1.80 13.11 18.10
N ALA A 51 3.01 13.44 17.65
CA ALA A 51 3.68 14.72 17.91
C ALA A 51 2.89 15.93 17.39
N GLY A 52 2.18 15.77 16.25
CA GLY A 52 1.25 16.75 15.70
C GLY A 52 -0.04 16.92 16.53
N GLY A 53 -0.24 16.08 17.53
CA GLY A 53 -1.40 15.99 18.40
C GLY A 53 -2.42 14.95 17.94
N VAL A 54 -2.63 13.90 18.74
CA VAL A 54 -3.56 12.78 18.40
C VAL A 54 -4.97 13.29 18.08
N ARG A 55 -5.43 14.37 18.73
CA ARG A 55 -6.74 15.01 18.44
C ARG A 55 -6.84 15.61 17.04
N ASN A 56 -5.70 15.87 16.38
CA ASN A 56 -5.65 16.43 15.02
C ASN A 56 -5.57 15.37 13.93
N LEU A 57 -5.51 14.08 14.28
CA LEU A 57 -5.47 12.99 13.30
C LEU A 57 -6.62 13.06 12.26
N PRO A 58 -7.88 13.39 12.62
CA PRO A 58 -8.94 13.53 11.62
C PRO A 58 -8.62 14.59 10.55
N TRP A 59 -8.04 15.71 10.96
CA TRP A 59 -7.58 16.76 10.03
C TRP A 59 -6.43 16.28 9.15
N LEU A 60 -5.48 15.51 9.71
CA LEU A 60 -4.35 14.94 8.93
C LEU A 60 -4.84 13.93 7.90
N PHE A 61 -5.83 13.11 8.23
CA PHE A 61 -6.45 12.18 7.28
C PHE A 61 -7.23 12.92 6.18
N THR A 62 -7.98 13.96 6.55
CA THR A 62 -8.68 14.83 5.59
C THR A 62 -7.70 15.55 4.66
N ALA A 63 -6.64 16.14 5.21
CA ALA A 63 -5.59 16.78 4.42
C ALA A 63 -4.90 15.78 3.49
N THR A 64 -4.61 14.58 3.97
CA THR A 64 -4.03 13.50 3.15
C THR A 64 -4.97 13.14 1.99
N PHE A 65 -6.26 13.00 2.24
CA PHE A 65 -7.26 12.71 1.19
C PHE A 65 -7.28 13.81 0.12
N VAL A 66 -7.39 15.08 0.53
CA VAL A 66 -7.45 16.23 -0.40
C VAL A 66 -6.17 16.36 -1.21
N VAL A 67 -5.00 16.23 -0.54
CA VAL A 67 -3.70 16.36 -1.21
C VAL A 67 -3.46 15.20 -2.18
N LEU A 68 -3.82 13.97 -1.83
CA LEU A 68 -3.71 12.82 -2.75
C LEU A 68 -4.65 12.96 -3.95
N LEU A 69 -5.88 13.45 -3.74
CA LEU A 69 -6.83 13.69 -4.83
C LEU A 69 -6.30 14.73 -5.81
N ALA A 70 -5.62 15.77 -5.32
CA ALA A 70 -4.97 16.79 -6.16
C ALA A 70 -3.65 16.28 -6.78
N ALA A 71 -2.90 15.43 -6.09
CA ALA A 71 -1.60 14.92 -6.55
C ALA A 71 -1.71 13.94 -7.73
N VAL A 72 -2.77 13.13 -7.79
CA VAL A 72 -2.97 12.12 -8.85
C VAL A 72 -3.00 12.74 -10.26
N PRO A 73 -3.83 13.77 -10.57
CA PRO A 73 -3.82 14.40 -11.89
C PRO A 73 -2.52 15.15 -12.19
N VAL A 74 -1.87 15.75 -11.18
CA VAL A 74 -0.56 16.40 -11.33
C VAL A 74 0.49 15.37 -11.74
N PHE A 75 0.52 14.22 -11.07
CA PHE A 75 1.41 13.10 -11.43
C PHE A 75 1.17 12.64 -12.88
N GLY A 76 -0.08 12.42 -13.28
CA GLY A 76 -0.42 12.04 -14.65
C GLY A 76 0.07 13.05 -15.70
N ALA A 77 -0.11 14.35 -15.43
CA ALA A 77 0.37 15.43 -16.30
C ALA A 77 1.91 15.49 -16.39
N MET A 78 2.60 15.24 -15.28
CA MET A 78 4.08 15.22 -15.25
C MET A 78 4.62 14.00 -16.05
N VAL A 79 4.06 12.83 -15.86
CA VAL A 79 4.45 11.61 -16.60
C VAL A 79 4.21 11.77 -18.10
N ALA A 80 3.12 12.44 -18.51
CA ALA A 80 2.80 12.67 -19.92
C ALA A 80 3.74 13.68 -20.61
N ARG A 81 4.33 14.64 -19.87
CA ARG A 81 5.11 15.75 -20.45
C ARG A 81 6.62 15.58 -20.36
N LEU A 82 7.12 14.86 -19.39
CA LEU A 82 8.57 14.77 -19.14
C LEU A 82 9.16 13.46 -19.67
N PRO A 83 10.32 13.52 -20.38
CA PRO A 83 11.02 12.32 -20.79
C PRO A 83 11.53 11.58 -19.55
N ARG A 84 11.27 10.28 -19.49
CA ARG A 84 11.48 9.40 -18.32
C ARG A 84 12.89 9.46 -17.75
N ARG A 85 13.88 9.54 -18.61
CA ARG A 85 15.30 9.63 -18.23
C ARG A 85 15.61 10.83 -17.31
N ARG A 86 14.88 11.93 -17.46
CA ARG A 86 15.00 13.12 -16.61
C ARG A 86 14.01 13.13 -15.45
N PHE A 87 12.85 12.51 -15.67
CA PHE A 87 11.76 12.49 -14.70
C PHE A 87 12.11 11.71 -13.43
N ILE A 88 12.70 10.51 -13.57
CA ILE A 88 13.00 9.63 -12.43
C ILE A 88 13.98 10.25 -11.45
N PRO A 89 15.20 10.68 -11.87
CA PRO A 89 16.13 11.34 -10.96
C PRO A 89 15.55 12.64 -10.37
N LEU A 90 14.85 13.44 -11.18
CA LEU A 90 14.25 14.70 -10.72
C LEU A 90 13.26 14.46 -9.57
N VAL A 91 12.36 13.49 -9.70
CA VAL A 91 11.37 13.18 -8.66
C VAL A 91 12.05 12.69 -7.39
N TYR A 92 13.00 11.78 -7.48
CA TYR A 92 13.65 11.25 -6.28
C TYR A 92 14.57 12.25 -5.61
N HIS A 93 15.34 13.02 -6.34
CA HIS A 93 16.13 14.11 -5.74
C HIS A 93 15.25 15.21 -5.12
N PHE A 94 14.08 15.50 -5.74
CA PHE A 94 13.09 16.39 -5.12
C PHE A 94 12.62 15.83 -3.76
N PHE A 95 12.30 14.56 -3.68
CA PHE A 95 11.90 13.94 -2.41
C PHE A 95 13.07 13.84 -1.41
N ALA A 96 14.29 13.55 -1.86
CA ALA A 96 15.49 13.54 -1.01
C ALA A 96 15.77 14.94 -0.45
N ALA A 97 15.66 15.98 -1.25
CA ALA A 97 15.77 17.37 -0.79
C ALA A 97 14.69 17.73 0.24
N ASN A 98 13.45 17.30 0.04
CA ASN A 98 12.39 17.47 1.05
C ASN A 98 12.72 16.75 2.37
N ILE A 99 13.25 15.51 2.31
CA ILE A 99 13.69 14.78 3.51
C ILE A 99 14.80 15.55 4.24
N ALA A 100 15.76 16.11 3.50
CA ALA A 100 16.82 16.94 4.09
C ALA A 100 16.28 18.22 4.74
N ILE A 101 15.29 18.88 4.12
CA ILE A 101 14.59 20.03 4.69
C ILE A 101 13.86 19.62 5.99
N PHE A 102 13.13 18.52 6.00
CA PHE A 102 12.47 18.03 7.20
C PHE A 102 13.48 17.72 8.30
N TRP A 103 14.61 17.10 7.96
CA TRP A 103 15.68 16.84 8.90
C TRP A 103 16.22 18.13 9.51
N LEU A 104 16.54 19.14 8.70
CA LEU A 104 17.00 20.45 9.19
C LEU A 104 15.99 21.11 10.13
N LEU A 105 14.72 21.18 9.72
CA LEU A 105 13.69 21.84 10.51
C LEU A 105 13.48 21.13 11.87
N LEU A 106 13.50 19.80 11.88
CA LEU A 106 13.32 19.02 13.11
C LEU A 106 14.60 19.01 13.98
N ALA A 107 15.80 19.01 13.39
CA ALA A 107 17.05 19.06 14.13
C ALA A 107 17.26 20.40 14.85
N PHE A 108 16.78 21.50 14.28
CA PHE A 108 16.81 22.83 14.88
C PHE A 108 15.53 23.20 15.66
N ASP A 109 14.62 22.26 15.84
CA ASP A 109 13.34 22.43 16.57
C ASP A 109 12.44 23.55 16.00
N ILE A 110 12.57 23.85 14.70
CA ILE A 110 11.81 24.90 14.02
C ILE A 110 10.39 24.43 13.71
N GLY A 111 9.40 24.98 14.40
CA GLY A 111 7.99 24.72 14.15
C GLY A 111 7.57 23.26 14.24
N LYS A 112 8.16 22.48 15.12
CA LYS A 112 8.07 21.03 15.25
C LYS A 112 6.66 20.44 15.03
N ILE A 113 5.63 21.03 15.65
CA ILE A 113 4.24 20.56 15.53
C ILE A 113 3.73 20.71 14.09
N HIS A 114 4.01 21.85 13.43
CA HIS A 114 3.58 22.09 12.06
C HIS A 114 4.34 21.21 11.07
N VAL A 115 5.67 21.10 11.28
CA VAL A 115 6.54 20.22 10.48
C VAL A 115 6.07 18.77 10.59
N ALA A 116 5.72 18.28 11.79
CA ALA A 116 5.18 16.94 12.01
C ALA A 116 3.88 16.70 11.22
N ARG A 117 2.97 17.68 11.21
CA ARG A 117 1.71 17.59 10.44
C ARG A 117 1.95 17.58 8.94
N VAL A 118 2.83 18.44 8.44
CA VAL A 118 3.18 18.48 7.02
C VAL A 118 3.87 17.19 6.61
N PHE A 119 4.80 16.68 7.41
CA PHE A 119 5.49 15.41 7.16
C PHE A 119 4.51 14.24 7.07
N PHE A 120 3.52 14.18 7.96
CA PHE A 120 2.50 13.14 7.97
C PHE A 120 1.74 13.05 6.64
N VAL A 121 1.35 14.18 6.08
CA VAL A 121 0.65 14.24 4.78
C VAL A 121 1.62 13.96 3.64
N TRP A 122 2.81 14.57 3.68
CA TRP A 122 3.82 14.47 2.65
C TRP A 122 4.26 13.02 2.38
N ILE A 123 4.44 12.19 3.42
CA ILE A 123 4.87 10.80 3.26
C ILE A 123 3.86 9.97 2.46
N SER A 124 2.59 10.31 2.52
CA SER A 124 1.55 9.64 1.73
C SER A 124 1.66 9.98 0.24
N VAL A 125 2.02 11.22 -0.08
CA VAL A 125 2.32 11.66 -1.45
C VAL A 125 3.60 11.02 -1.94
N PHE A 126 4.66 11.01 -1.12
CA PHE A 126 5.92 10.34 -1.43
C PHE A 126 5.70 8.87 -1.79
N ASN A 127 4.95 8.11 -0.98
CA ASN A 127 4.66 6.71 -1.26
C ASN A 127 3.95 6.50 -2.60
N LEU A 128 2.93 7.32 -2.89
CA LEU A 128 2.20 7.26 -4.15
C LEU A 128 3.15 7.45 -5.35
N PHE A 129 3.96 8.50 -5.31
CA PHE A 129 4.88 8.81 -6.41
C PHE A 129 6.00 7.77 -6.51
N ALA A 130 6.63 7.41 -5.40
CA ALA A 130 7.76 6.50 -5.36
C ALA A 130 7.43 5.15 -6.01
N VAL A 131 6.31 4.53 -5.61
CA VAL A 131 5.89 3.23 -6.12
C VAL A 131 5.37 3.34 -7.56
N SER A 132 4.63 4.40 -7.90
CA SER A 132 4.09 4.60 -9.25
C SER A 132 5.21 4.85 -10.27
N VAL A 133 6.20 5.68 -9.93
CA VAL A 133 7.38 5.93 -10.78
C VAL A 133 8.16 4.66 -11.01
N PHE A 134 8.41 3.89 -9.94
CA PHE A 134 9.11 2.61 -10.04
C PHE A 134 8.44 1.65 -11.02
N TRP A 135 7.14 1.35 -10.82
CA TRP A 135 6.44 0.38 -11.67
C TRP A 135 6.26 0.89 -13.11
N SER A 136 6.05 2.19 -13.31
CA SER A 136 6.03 2.77 -14.65
C SER A 136 7.36 2.55 -15.36
N PHE A 137 8.48 2.75 -14.66
CA PHE A 137 9.80 2.51 -15.21
C PHE A 137 10.04 1.04 -15.55
N MET A 138 9.64 0.12 -14.67
CA MET A 138 9.75 -1.32 -14.94
C MET A 138 8.93 -1.75 -16.16
N ALA A 139 7.70 -1.25 -16.29
CA ALA A 139 6.82 -1.56 -17.42
C ALA A 139 7.37 -1.09 -18.77
N ASP A 140 8.17 -0.02 -18.76
CA ASP A 140 8.78 0.54 -19.99
C ASP A 140 10.09 -0.13 -20.36
N LEU A 141 10.78 -0.67 -19.35
CA LEU A 141 12.09 -1.26 -19.52
C LEU A 141 12.00 -2.69 -20.04
N PHE A 142 11.05 -3.46 -19.52
CA PHE A 142 10.89 -4.87 -19.81
C PHE A 142 9.70 -5.10 -20.74
N ALA A 143 9.89 -5.92 -21.78
CA ALA A 143 8.80 -6.37 -22.63
C ALA A 143 7.79 -7.22 -21.82
N SER A 144 6.54 -7.31 -22.30
CA SER A 144 5.46 -8.03 -21.62
C SER A 144 5.84 -9.46 -21.21
N GLU A 145 6.54 -10.20 -22.09
CA GLU A 145 7.01 -11.57 -21.80
C GLU A 145 8.10 -11.62 -20.72
N GLN A 146 8.99 -10.61 -20.70
CA GLN A 146 10.01 -10.47 -19.65
C GLN A 146 9.36 -10.11 -18.32
N GLY A 147 8.38 -9.18 -18.34
CA GLY A 147 7.64 -8.78 -17.15
C GLY A 147 6.96 -9.96 -16.45
N LYS A 148 6.29 -10.84 -17.21
CA LYS A 148 5.65 -12.05 -16.64
C LYS A 148 6.61 -12.95 -15.88
N ARG A 149 7.89 -13.02 -16.31
CA ARG A 149 8.91 -13.85 -15.69
C ARG A 149 9.66 -13.15 -14.55
N LEU A 150 9.98 -11.87 -14.72
CA LEU A 150 10.95 -11.15 -13.89
C LEU A 150 10.32 -10.30 -12.79
N PHE A 151 9.08 -9.79 -12.97
CA PHE A 151 8.44 -8.88 -12.01
C PHE A 151 8.21 -9.49 -10.63
N GLY A 152 8.00 -10.82 -10.56
CA GLY A 152 7.89 -11.50 -9.27
C GLY A 152 9.17 -11.40 -8.44
N PHE A 153 10.34 -11.60 -9.07
CA PHE A 153 11.64 -11.46 -8.41
C PHE A 153 11.94 -9.99 -8.06
N ILE A 154 11.60 -9.06 -8.94
CA ILE A 154 11.76 -7.63 -8.68
C ILE A 154 10.91 -7.22 -7.48
N ALA A 155 9.64 -7.68 -7.41
CA ALA A 155 8.75 -7.43 -6.27
C ALA A 155 9.29 -8.00 -4.95
N ALA A 156 10.00 -9.14 -4.99
CA ALA A 156 10.67 -9.69 -3.82
C ALA A 156 11.74 -8.74 -3.25
N GLY A 157 12.41 -7.94 -4.11
CA GLY A 157 13.30 -6.87 -3.66
C GLY A 157 12.56 -5.84 -2.78
N GLY A 158 11.38 -5.40 -3.21
CA GLY A 158 10.54 -4.52 -2.43
C GLY A 158 10.10 -5.12 -1.10
N SER A 159 9.72 -6.41 -1.08
CA SER A 159 9.36 -7.13 0.15
C SER A 159 10.53 -7.22 1.13
N ALA A 160 11.74 -7.50 0.63
CA ALA A 160 12.95 -7.51 1.44
C ALA A 160 13.26 -6.11 2.02
N GLY A 161 13.11 -5.04 1.22
CA GLY A 161 13.23 -3.65 1.68
C GLY A 161 12.20 -3.29 2.74
N ALA A 162 10.95 -3.75 2.57
CA ALA A 162 9.87 -3.55 3.53
C ALA A 162 10.08 -4.28 4.88
N LEU A 163 10.95 -5.27 4.93
CA LEU A 163 11.41 -5.90 6.17
C LEU A 163 12.64 -5.19 6.74
N LEU A 164 13.60 -4.84 5.90
CA LEU A 164 14.83 -4.19 6.35
C LEU A 164 14.56 -2.80 6.94
N GLY A 165 13.67 -1.99 6.32
CA GLY A 165 13.36 -0.65 6.81
C GLY A 165 12.93 -0.61 8.27
N PRO A 166 11.86 -1.34 8.66
CA PRO A 166 11.45 -1.43 10.06
C PRO A 166 12.53 -2.05 10.96
N ALA A 167 13.26 -3.08 10.50
CA ALA A 167 14.33 -3.69 11.27
C ALA A 167 15.45 -2.67 11.60
N LEU A 168 15.87 -1.86 10.61
CA LEU A 168 16.79 -0.73 10.83
C LEU A 168 16.22 0.28 11.83
N THR A 169 14.94 0.62 11.72
CA THR A 169 14.29 1.58 12.61
C THR A 169 14.22 1.04 14.05
N VAL A 170 13.89 -0.26 14.22
CA VAL A 170 13.90 -0.90 15.58
C VAL A 170 15.27 -0.79 16.23
N GLY A 171 16.34 -1.04 15.47
CA GLY A 171 17.71 -1.00 15.98
C GLY A 171 18.26 0.42 16.18
N LEU A 172 17.87 1.36 15.33
CA LEU A 172 18.51 2.69 15.24
C LEU A 172 17.68 3.83 15.86
N ALA A 173 16.37 3.66 16.12
CA ALA A 173 15.51 4.73 16.60
C ALA A 173 15.95 5.31 17.94
N VAL A 174 16.41 4.45 18.86
CA VAL A 174 16.88 4.88 20.20
C VAL A 174 18.31 5.44 20.13
N PRO A 175 19.32 4.75 19.55
CA PRO A 175 20.69 5.25 19.58
C PRO A 175 20.94 6.47 18.68
N LEU A 176 20.25 6.59 17.54
CA LEU A 176 20.42 7.73 16.62
C LEU A 176 19.39 8.84 16.87
N GLY A 177 18.27 8.51 17.51
CA GLY A 177 17.10 9.36 17.59
C GLY A 177 16.26 9.34 16.29
N PRO A 178 14.93 9.62 16.40
CA PRO A 178 14.02 9.52 15.26
C PRO A 178 14.35 10.51 14.15
N VAL A 179 14.83 11.71 14.44
CA VAL A 179 15.15 12.73 13.43
C VAL A 179 16.30 12.28 12.52
N ASN A 180 17.32 11.61 13.05
CA ASN A 180 18.47 11.16 12.25
C ASN A 180 18.15 9.96 11.36
N LEU A 181 17.05 9.24 11.59
CA LEU A 181 16.55 8.23 10.66
C LEU A 181 16.14 8.83 9.29
N LEU A 182 15.83 10.12 9.24
CA LEU A 182 15.60 10.83 7.97
C LEU A 182 16.85 10.79 7.08
N ILE A 183 18.06 10.89 7.66
CA ILE A 183 19.32 10.77 6.92
C ILE A 183 19.46 9.35 6.34
N VAL A 184 19.15 8.33 7.14
CA VAL A 184 19.20 6.92 6.68
C VAL A 184 18.23 6.72 5.49
N ALA A 185 17.02 7.27 5.58
CA ALA A 185 16.04 7.17 4.50
C ALA A 185 16.48 7.95 3.25
N ALA A 186 17.08 9.13 3.40
CA ALA A 186 17.63 9.91 2.29
C ALA A 186 18.77 9.16 1.58
N LEU A 187 19.69 8.54 2.32
CA LEU A 187 20.76 7.73 1.76
C LEU A 187 20.24 6.51 1.00
N LEU A 188 19.21 5.84 1.52
CA LEU A 188 18.55 4.74 0.82
C LEU A 188 17.84 5.22 -0.46
N LEU A 189 17.25 6.41 -0.44
CA LEU A 189 16.61 6.98 -1.62
C LEU A 189 17.65 7.35 -2.68
N GLU A 190 18.79 7.94 -2.30
CA GLU A 190 19.91 8.21 -3.23
C GLU A 190 20.52 6.91 -3.77
N ALA A 191 20.63 5.85 -2.95
CA ALA A 191 21.02 4.54 -3.43
C ALA A 191 20.03 3.98 -4.46
N ALA A 192 18.73 4.23 -4.28
CA ALA A 192 17.71 3.86 -5.27
C ALA A 192 17.88 4.63 -6.59
N VAL A 193 18.22 5.93 -6.54
CA VAL A 193 18.56 6.73 -7.75
C VAL A 193 19.78 6.17 -8.46
N LEU A 194 20.83 5.81 -7.71
CA LEU A 194 22.02 5.18 -8.27
C LEU A 194 21.67 3.84 -8.95
N CYS A 195 20.87 3.01 -8.29
CA CYS A 195 20.41 1.75 -8.88
C CYS A 195 19.59 1.97 -10.16
N ALA A 196 18.69 2.96 -10.18
CA ALA A 196 17.91 3.31 -11.36
C ALA A 196 18.78 3.75 -12.53
N SER A 197 19.81 4.59 -12.30
CA SER A 197 20.74 5.03 -13.33
C SER A 197 21.59 3.87 -13.89
N ARG A 198 22.04 2.96 -13.02
CA ARG A 198 22.78 1.76 -13.44
C ARG A 198 21.90 0.76 -14.19
N LEU A 199 20.65 0.66 -13.80
CA LEU A 199 19.64 -0.14 -14.49
C LEU A 199 19.42 0.36 -15.92
N GLU A 200 19.26 1.67 -16.10
CA GLU A 200 19.09 2.28 -17.42
C GLU A 200 20.27 1.97 -18.33
N ALA A 201 21.51 2.10 -17.82
CA ALA A 201 22.72 1.76 -18.56
C ALA A 201 22.83 0.26 -18.89
N ALA A 202 22.34 -0.63 -18.01
CA ALA A 202 22.28 -2.07 -18.27
C ALA A 202 21.24 -2.42 -19.34
N ALA A 203 20.10 -1.75 -19.32
CA ALA A 203 18.99 -2.00 -20.26
C ALA A 203 19.29 -1.51 -21.68
N GLN A 204 20.07 -0.44 -21.84
CA GLN A 204 20.52 0.01 -23.17
C GLN A 204 21.31 -1.06 -23.91
N ARG A 205 21.98 -1.96 -23.19
CA ARG A 205 22.71 -3.10 -23.76
C ARG A 205 21.81 -4.27 -24.15
N LEU A 206 20.56 -4.29 -23.66
CA LEU A 206 19.56 -5.33 -23.93
C LEU A 206 18.74 -5.07 -25.20
N LYS A 207 18.74 -3.82 -25.71
CA LYS A 207 18.03 -3.49 -26.95
C LYS A 207 18.95 -3.74 -28.13
N PRO A 208 18.67 -4.75 -29.01
CA PRO A 208 19.25 -4.78 -30.35
C PRO A 208 18.80 -3.49 -31.08
N GLU A 209 19.64 -2.97 -31.97
CA GLU A 209 19.39 -1.80 -32.82
C GLU A 209 18.24 -2.04 -33.82
N THR A 210 17.05 -2.27 -33.36
CA THR A 210 15.85 -2.30 -34.19
C THR A 210 14.90 -1.22 -33.70
N HIS A 211 14.97 -0.08 -34.38
CA HIS A 211 13.95 0.95 -34.32
C HIS A 211 12.62 0.36 -34.82
N VAL A 212 11.85 -0.22 -33.92
CA VAL A 212 10.42 -0.46 -34.15
C VAL A 212 9.68 0.49 -33.21
N SER A 213 8.97 1.41 -33.83
CA SER A 213 8.04 2.35 -33.21
C SER A 213 7.26 1.65 -32.10
N ALA A 214 7.49 2.06 -30.86
CA ALA A 214 6.74 1.58 -29.70
C ALA A 214 5.34 2.19 -29.77
N ALA A 215 4.41 1.48 -30.40
CA ALA A 215 2.99 1.65 -30.15
C ALA A 215 2.75 1.29 -28.67
N ALA A 216 2.14 2.21 -27.97
CA ALA A 216 1.89 2.26 -26.54
C ALA A 216 1.57 0.89 -25.91
N ALA A 217 2.45 0.44 -25.01
CA ALA A 217 2.09 -0.56 -24.02
C ALA A 217 1.14 0.09 -22.99
N PRO A 218 0.14 -0.64 -22.48
CA PRO A 218 -0.83 -0.06 -21.57
C PRO A 218 -0.15 0.34 -20.25
N ALA A 219 -0.13 1.62 -20.03
CA ALA A 219 0.32 2.21 -18.78
C ALA A 219 -0.63 1.80 -17.64
N GLY A 220 -0.11 1.72 -16.43
CA GLY A 220 -0.90 1.72 -15.19
C GLY A 220 -1.98 2.80 -15.18
N PRO A 221 -2.39 3.44 -14.12
CA PRO A 221 -3.68 4.19 -13.96
C PRO A 221 -4.14 5.12 -15.12
N SER A 222 -3.34 5.34 -16.17
CA SER A 222 -3.71 6.17 -17.33
C SER A 222 -4.60 5.48 -18.38
N GLU A 223 -4.81 4.15 -18.33
CA GLU A 223 -5.78 3.50 -19.23
C GLU A 223 -7.24 3.94 -18.98
N ALA A 224 -7.52 4.50 -17.81
CA ALA A 224 -8.82 5.09 -17.51
C ALA A 224 -9.13 6.36 -18.34
N ALA A 225 -8.12 7.02 -18.89
CA ALA A 225 -8.32 8.23 -19.70
C ALA A 225 -8.85 7.95 -21.10
N GLY A 226 -8.70 6.72 -21.63
CA GLY A 226 -9.19 6.31 -22.96
C GLY A 226 -10.63 5.78 -22.97
N LEU A 227 -11.21 5.43 -21.82
CA LEU A 227 -12.61 5.00 -21.70
C LEU A 227 -13.47 6.23 -21.37
N GLY A 228 -13.93 6.96 -22.38
CA GLY A 228 -14.72 8.18 -22.26
C GLY A 228 -15.80 8.13 -21.15
N GLY A 229 -15.86 9.16 -20.33
CA GLY A 229 -16.78 9.30 -19.18
C GLY A 229 -16.00 9.63 -17.91
N GLY A 230 -16.17 10.84 -17.39
CA GLY A 230 -15.49 11.33 -16.18
C GLY A 230 -15.74 10.47 -14.94
N TRP A 231 -15.05 10.76 -13.82
CA TRP A 231 -15.19 10.11 -12.51
C TRP A 231 -16.65 9.97 -12.03
N LEU A 232 -17.55 10.89 -12.45
CA LEU A 232 -19.00 10.82 -12.21
C LEU A 232 -19.65 9.57 -12.82
N ALA A 233 -19.16 9.08 -13.95
CA ALA A 233 -19.68 7.85 -14.57
C ALA A 233 -19.41 6.62 -13.69
N GLY A 234 -18.27 6.57 -12.99
CA GLY A 234 -17.94 5.52 -12.03
C GLY A 234 -18.90 5.54 -10.81
N ILE A 235 -19.24 6.71 -10.30
CA ILE A 235 -20.21 6.85 -9.20
C ILE A 235 -21.61 6.40 -9.63
N THR A 236 -22.04 6.80 -10.82
CA THR A 236 -23.35 6.39 -11.35
C THR A 236 -23.43 4.87 -11.53
N MET A 237 -22.37 4.25 -12.02
CA MET A 237 -22.28 2.79 -12.13
C MET A 237 -22.36 2.10 -10.75
N LEU A 238 -21.65 2.66 -9.76
CA LEU A 238 -21.66 2.15 -8.39
C LEU A 238 -23.08 2.14 -7.80
N LEU A 239 -23.83 3.21 -8.02
CA LEU A 239 -25.21 3.34 -7.49
C LEU A 239 -26.23 2.48 -8.26
N ARG A 240 -25.97 2.16 -9.52
CA ARG A 240 -26.85 1.33 -10.35
C ARG A 240 -26.67 -0.18 -10.15
N SER A 241 -25.51 -0.63 -9.71
CA SER A 241 -25.23 -2.05 -9.53
C SER A 241 -25.19 -2.41 -8.04
N PRO A 242 -26.16 -3.18 -7.51
CA PRO A 242 -26.14 -3.63 -6.11
C PRO A 242 -24.88 -4.42 -5.74
N TYR A 243 -24.30 -5.13 -6.71
CA TYR A 243 -23.07 -5.86 -6.51
C TYR A 243 -21.86 -4.92 -6.33
N LEU A 244 -21.73 -3.91 -7.18
CA LEU A 244 -20.68 -2.89 -7.05
C LEU A 244 -20.86 -2.05 -5.78
N ALA A 245 -22.11 -1.69 -5.44
CA ALA A 245 -22.42 -1.00 -4.19
C ALA A 245 -22.04 -1.86 -2.96
N GLY A 246 -22.24 -3.18 -3.03
CA GLY A 246 -21.79 -4.12 -2.01
C GLY A 246 -20.27 -4.16 -1.85
N ILE A 247 -19.52 -4.17 -2.95
CA ILE A 247 -18.05 -4.09 -2.92
C ILE A 247 -17.59 -2.74 -2.34
N ALA A 248 -18.23 -1.63 -2.74
CA ALA A 248 -17.92 -0.31 -2.20
C ALA A 248 -18.19 -0.22 -0.70
N LEU A 249 -19.32 -0.75 -0.24
CA LEU A 249 -19.64 -0.82 1.19
C LEU A 249 -18.62 -1.69 1.94
N TRP A 250 -18.20 -2.83 1.37
CA TRP A 250 -17.16 -3.66 1.94
C TRP A 250 -15.84 -2.89 2.12
N VAL A 251 -15.44 -2.08 1.12
CA VAL A 251 -14.25 -1.22 1.18
C VAL A 251 -14.42 -0.07 2.17
N ALA A 252 -15.61 0.54 2.24
CA ALA A 252 -15.91 1.58 3.23
C ALA A 252 -15.80 1.06 4.67
N LEU A 253 -16.30 -0.15 4.92
CA LEU A 253 -16.20 -0.80 6.24
C LEU A 253 -14.75 -1.20 6.57
N LEU A 254 -13.95 -1.61 5.57
CA LEU A 254 -12.51 -1.79 5.74
C LEU A 254 -11.81 -0.50 6.17
N SER A 255 -12.12 0.60 5.49
CA SER A 255 -11.58 1.92 5.81
C SER A 255 -11.98 2.36 7.22
N LEU A 256 -13.26 2.20 7.60
CA LEU A 256 -13.76 2.52 8.93
C LEU A 256 -13.03 1.73 10.02
N ALA A 257 -13.02 0.40 9.91
CA ALA A 257 -12.40 -0.46 10.90
C ALA A 257 -10.88 -0.23 10.98
N GLY A 258 -10.22 -0.06 9.83
CA GLY A 258 -8.79 0.25 9.75
C GLY A 258 -8.42 1.58 10.39
N THR A 259 -9.22 2.63 10.15
CA THR A 259 -9.00 3.96 10.73
C THR A 259 -9.26 3.95 12.24
N PHE A 260 -10.30 3.26 12.71
CA PHE A 260 -10.58 3.13 14.13
C PHE A 260 -9.44 2.41 14.86
N LEU A 261 -8.94 1.32 14.29
CA LEU A 261 -7.79 0.60 14.84
C LEU A 261 -6.52 1.49 14.84
N TYR A 262 -6.29 2.25 13.76
CA TYR A 262 -5.15 3.18 13.70
C TYR A 262 -5.22 4.27 14.79
N PHE A 263 -6.40 4.85 15.02
CA PHE A 263 -6.59 5.87 16.05
C PHE A 263 -6.45 5.29 17.47
N GLN A 264 -6.94 4.08 17.69
CA GLN A 264 -6.71 3.38 18.95
C GLN A 264 -5.24 3.08 19.18
N GLN A 265 -4.55 2.58 18.16
CA GLN A 265 -3.09 2.37 18.19
C GLN A 265 -2.37 3.67 18.55
N ALA A 266 -2.68 4.79 17.88
CA ALA A 266 -2.05 6.07 18.17
C ALA A 266 -2.26 6.53 19.63
N ASN A 267 -3.48 6.37 20.17
CA ASN A 267 -3.78 6.72 21.57
C ASN A 267 -3.07 5.80 22.55
N ILE A 268 -3.02 4.48 22.30
CA ILE A 268 -2.38 3.50 23.19
C ILE A 268 -0.85 3.68 23.15
N VAL A 269 -0.25 3.93 21.98
CA VAL A 269 1.20 4.19 21.86
C VAL A 269 1.56 5.52 22.52
N ALA A 270 0.74 6.57 22.36
CA ALA A 270 0.95 7.85 23.03
C ALA A 270 0.89 7.72 24.56
N ALA A 271 0.03 6.87 25.10
CA ALA A 271 -0.06 6.61 26.54
C ALA A 271 1.05 5.69 27.06
N ALA A 272 1.69 4.89 26.18
CA ALA A 272 2.73 3.95 26.57
C ALA A 272 4.11 4.60 26.82
N SER A 273 4.40 5.74 26.18
CA SER A 273 5.68 6.45 26.34
C SER A 273 5.56 7.89 25.85
N ASP A 274 6.24 8.80 26.54
CA ASP A 274 6.41 10.21 26.12
C ASP A 274 7.62 10.41 25.21
N ASP A 275 8.55 9.43 25.16
CA ASP A 275 9.75 9.50 24.35
C ASP A 275 9.45 9.19 22.86
N PRO A 276 9.69 10.15 21.94
CA PRO A 276 9.50 9.94 20.50
C PRO A 276 10.32 8.78 19.92
N ALA A 277 11.53 8.51 20.47
CA ALA A 277 12.37 7.42 19.99
C ALA A 277 11.78 6.05 20.34
N VAL A 278 11.24 5.92 21.56
CA VAL A 278 10.55 4.71 22.00
C VAL A 278 9.27 4.49 21.19
N ARG A 279 8.45 5.52 20.97
CA ARG A 279 7.25 5.41 20.13
C ARG A 279 7.58 5.03 18.69
N THR A 280 8.61 5.63 18.10
CA THR A 280 9.08 5.27 16.75
C THR A 280 9.50 3.80 16.70
N ARG A 281 10.23 3.31 17.71
CA ARG A 281 10.61 1.88 17.81
C ARG A 281 9.39 0.97 17.94
N ILE A 282 8.35 1.37 18.69
CA ILE A 282 7.11 0.60 18.81
C ILE A 282 6.43 0.49 17.44
N PHE A 283 6.25 1.59 16.70
CA PHE A 283 5.66 1.55 15.36
C PHE A 283 6.49 0.71 14.39
N ALA A 284 7.82 0.80 14.45
CA ALA A 284 8.70 -0.02 13.64
C ALA A 284 8.58 -1.52 14.00
N THR A 285 8.43 -1.86 15.27
CA THR A 285 8.21 -3.25 15.71
C THR A 285 6.88 -3.79 15.16
N ILE A 286 5.83 -2.97 15.16
CA ILE A 286 4.55 -3.33 14.55
C ILE A 286 4.73 -3.60 13.06
N ASP A 287 5.38 -2.70 12.32
CA ASP A 287 5.60 -2.86 10.87
C ASP A 287 6.48 -4.09 10.55
N LEU A 288 7.49 -4.38 11.37
CA LEU A 288 8.32 -5.57 11.23
C LEU A 288 7.52 -6.86 11.47
N ALA A 289 6.73 -6.90 12.54
CA ALA A 289 5.84 -8.03 12.83
C ALA A 289 4.82 -8.27 11.70
N ILE A 290 4.25 -7.19 11.15
CA ILE A 290 3.36 -7.24 9.98
C ILE A 290 4.09 -7.85 8.79
N GLY A 291 5.29 -7.37 8.47
CA GLY A 291 6.07 -7.85 7.33
C GLY A 291 6.38 -9.34 7.42
N ILE A 292 6.87 -9.79 8.57
CA ILE A 292 7.17 -11.21 8.84
C ILE A 292 5.90 -12.06 8.73
N LEU A 293 4.83 -11.67 9.42
CA LEU A 293 3.58 -12.45 9.42
C LEU A 293 2.95 -12.49 8.02
N THR A 294 3.00 -11.37 7.28
CA THR A 294 2.48 -11.31 5.90
C THR A 294 3.21 -12.30 5.00
N LEU A 295 4.53 -12.37 5.06
CA LEU A 295 5.30 -13.34 4.27
C LEU A 295 4.95 -14.78 4.64
N ILE A 296 4.90 -15.10 5.93
CA ILE A 296 4.53 -16.44 6.42
C ILE A 296 3.15 -16.84 5.86
N VAL A 297 2.14 -15.97 6.03
CA VAL A 297 0.78 -16.23 5.55
C VAL A 297 0.73 -16.33 4.03
N GLN A 298 1.44 -15.48 3.31
CA GLN A 298 1.47 -15.46 1.86
C GLN A 298 2.04 -16.76 1.28
N PHE A 299 3.13 -17.27 1.84
CA PHE A 299 3.76 -18.51 1.36
C PHE A 299 2.98 -19.76 1.75
N ILE A 300 2.39 -19.82 2.96
CA ILE A 300 1.80 -21.04 3.50
C ILE A 300 0.30 -21.14 3.23
N VAL A 301 -0.43 -20.01 3.33
CA VAL A 301 -1.89 -20.00 3.46
C VAL A 301 -2.60 -19.53 2.20
N THR A 302 -2.10 -18.45 1.54
CA THR A 302 -2.86 -17.71 0.52
C THR A 302 -3.36 -18.59 -0.62
N GLY A 303 -2.46 -19.32 -1.27
CA GLY A 303 -2.84 -20.18 -2.41
C GLY A 303 -3.82 -21.27 -2.01
N ARG A 304 -3.57 -21.94 -0.89
CA ARG A 304 -4.41 -23.04 -0.40
C ARG A 304 -5.80 -22.58 0.03
N LEU A 305 -5.90 -21.40 0.64
CA LEU A 305 -7.16 -20.88 1.16
C LEU A 305 -8.10 -20.49 0.02
N ILE A 306 -7.61 -19.72 -0.96
CA ILE A 306 -8.43 -19.25 -2.09
C ILE A 306 -8.87 -20.40 -2.98
N THR A 307 -7.97 -21.36 -3.26
CA THR A 307 -8.31 -22.52 -4.10
C THR A 307 -9.27 -23.49 -3.42
N ARG A 308 -9.18 -23.66 -2.09
CA ARG A 308 -10.02 -24.63 -1.35
C ARG A 308 -11.38 -24.06 -0.95
N PHE A 309 -11.44 -22.79 -0.54
CA PHE A 309 -12.64 -22.19 0.05
C PHE A 309 -13.33 -21.15 -0.84
N GLY A 310 -12.69 -20.75 -1.96
CA GLY A 310 -13.21 -19.72 -2.85
C GLY A 310 -12.99 -18.29 -2.35
N ALA A 311 -13.40 -17.32 -3.18
CA ALA A 311 -13.16 -15.89 -2.92
C ALA A 311 -14.00 -15.33 -1.77
N GLY A 312 -15.22 -15.85 -1.56
CA GLY A 312 -16.13 -15.36 -0.52
C GLY A 312 -15.63 -15.59 0.91
N PRO A 313 -15.37 -16.84 1.33
CA PRO A 313 -14.77 -17.13 2.64
C PRO A 313 -13.39 -16.48 2.83
N ALA A 314 -12.59 -16.38 1.77
CA ALA A 314 -11.31 -15.67 1.83
C ALA A 314 -11.49 -14.16 2.13
N ALA A 315 -12.47 -13.50 1.50
CA ALA A 315 -12.80 -12.11 1.79
C ALA A 315 -13.42 -11.89 3.19
N ALA A 316 -14.06 -12.92 3.75
CA ALA A 316 -14.70 -12.91 5.07
C ALA A 316 -13.68 -13.02 6.24
N LEU A 317 -12.47 -13.53 5.98
CA LEU A 317 -11.46 -13.71 7.02
C LEU A 317 -11.05 -12.38 7.65
N LEU A 318 -10.91 -11.31 6.85
CA LEU A 318 -10.50 -10.01 7.34
C LEU A 318 -11.51 -9.38 8.31
N PRO A 319 -12.83 -9.28 7.98
CA PRO A 319 -13.83 -8.86 8.95
C PRO A 319 -13.87 -9.69 10.24
N LEU A 320 -13.63 -11.01 10.14
CA LEU A 320 -13.55 -11.88 11.31
C LEU A 320 -12.36 -11.49 12.21
N VAL A 321 -11.18 -11.25 11.62
CA VAL A 321 -10.00 -10.78 12.36
C VAL A 321 -10.28 -9.43 13.04
N PHE A 322 -10.97 -8.51 12.36
CA PHE A 322 -11.36 -7.24 12.96
C PHE A 322 -12.37 -7.41 14.12
N CYS A 323 -13.35 -8.28 13.96
CA CYS A 323 -14.34 -8.58 15.00
C CYS A 323 -13.64 -9.11 16.28
N LEU A 324 -12.78 -10.11 16.13
CA LEU A 324 -12.02 -10.69 17.25
C LEU A 324 -11.02 -9.70 17.84
N GLY A 325 -10.37 -8.90 16.99
CA GLY A 325 -9.39 -7.90 17.43
C GLY A 325 -10.03 -6.77 18.24
N PHE A 326 -11.17 -6.23 17.82
CA PHE A 326 -11.88 -5.21 18.59
C PHE A 326 -12.49 -5.77 19.88
N LEU A 327 -12.93 -7.03 19.89
CA LEU A 327 -13.35 -7.71 21.10
C LEU A 327 -12.18 -7.86 22.10
N ALA A 328 -11.00 -8.24 21.61
CA ALA A 328 -9.80 -8.32 22.42
C ALA A 328 -9.36 -6.95 22.99
N LEU A 329 -9.45 -5.87 22.17
CA LEU A 329 -9.15 -4.51 22.62
C LEU A 329 -10.16 -3.97 23.64
N TRP A 330 -11.41 -4.38 23.54
CA TRP A 330 -12.41 -4.05 24.56
C TRP A 330 -12.08 -4.72 25.90
N LEU A 331 -11.71 -6.00 25.87
CA LEU A 331 -11.37 -6.75 27.10
C LEU A 331 -10.03 -6.31 27.70
N THR A 332 -9.03 -6.06 26.85
CA THR A 332 -7.65 -5.76 27.27
C THR A 332 -7.02 -4.71 26.35
N PRO A 333 -7.20 -3.40 26.61
CA PRO A 333 -6.64 -2.33 25.77
C PRO A 333 -5.14 -2.13 26.05
N MET A 334 -4.34 -3.16 25.76
CA MET A 334 -2.88 -3.18 26.00
C MET A 334 -2.11 -3.11 24.68
N LEU A 335 -0.87 -2.60 24.77
CA LEU A 335 0.01 -2.41 23.60
C LEU A 335 0.24 -3.72 22.82
N TRP A 336 0.46 -4.84 23.51
CA TRP A 336 0.69 -6.14 22.84
C TRP A 336 -0.55 -6.63 22.08
N VAL A 337 -1.79 -6.33 22.54
CA VAL A 337 -3.03 -6.64 21.83
C VAL A 337 -3.10 -5.83 20.53
N VAL A 338 -2.75 -4.54 20.59
CA VAL A 338 -2.67 -3.68 19.40
C VAL A 338 -1.65 -4.23 18.39
N ILE A 339 -0.46 -4.61 18.86
CA ILE A 339 0.60 -5.17 18.00
C ILE A 339 0.10 -6.44 17.32
N ALA A 340 -0.46 -7.38 18.07
CA ALA A 340 -0.98 -8.63 17.55
C ALA A 340 -2.14 -8.41 16.57
N PHE A 341 -3.07 -7.53 16.91
CA PHE A 341 -4.21 -7.20 16.06
C PHE A 341 -3.77 -6.51 14.76
N GLN A 342 -2.87 -5.52 14.83
CA GLN A 342 -2.32 -4.86 13.64
C GLN A 342 -1.56 -5.83 12.73
N ALA A 343 -0.75 -6.72 13.30
CA ALA A 343 -0.05 -7.74 12.54
C ALA A 343 -1.03 -8.71 11.85
N ALA A 344 -2.00 -9.23 12.60
CA ALA A 344 -2.99 -10.19 12.08
C ALA A 344 -3.85 -9.57 10.97
N GLN A 345 -4.43 -8.37 11.21
CA GLN A 345 -5.33 -7.74 10.22
C GLN A 345 -4.58 -7.33 8.95
N ARG A 346 -3.35 -6.80 9.05
CA ARG A 346 -2.58 -6.42 7.85
C ARG A 346 -2.08 -7.64 7.09
N ALA A 347 -1.64 -8.69 7.77
CA ALA A 347 -1.28 -9.94 7.12
C ALA A 347 -2.50 -10.57 6.41
N ALA A 348 -3.67 -10.61 7.06
CA ALA A 348 -4.91 -11.08 6.45
C ALA A 348 -5.31 -10.20 5.24
N ASN A 349 -5.16 -8.87 5.35
CA ASN A 349 -5.49 -7.95 4.27
C ASN A 349 -4.56 -8.15 3.06
N PHE A 350 -3.25 -8.11 3.25
CA PHE A 350 -2.29 -8.17 2.14
C PHE A 350 -2.18 -9.56 1.51
N ALA A 351 -2.15 -10.60 2.34
CA ALA A 351 -1.94 -11.95 1.85
C ALA A 351 -3.22 -12.62 1.33
N ILE A 352 -4.39 -12.28 1.86
CA ILE A 352 -5.63 -13.02 1.56
C ILE A 352 -6.72 -12.11 1.01
N SER A 353 -7.06 -11.03 1.71
CA SER A 353 -8.23 -10.23 1.41
C SER A 353 -8.08 -9.41 0.12
N ASN A 354 -6.90 -8.83 -0.14
CA ASN A 354 -6.63 -8.11 -1.38
C ASN A 354 -6.74 -9.02 -2.62
N PRO A 355 -6.09 -10.20 -2.68
CA PRO A 355 -6.31 -11.15 -3.78
C PRO A 355 -7.78 -11.58 -3.92
N ALA A 356 -8.48 -11.87 -2.81
CA ALA A 356 -9.87 -12.26 -2.83
C ALA A 356 -10.77 -11.13 -3.39
N ARG A 357 -10.50 -9.87 -3.00
CA ARG A 357 -11.18 -8.68 -3.54
C ARG A 357 -10.96 -8.53 -5.05
N GLU A 358 -9.76 -8.77 -5.56
CA GLU A 358 -9.49 -8.75 -7.00
C GLU A 358 -10.33 -9.81 -7.74
N CYS A 359 -10.52 -10.98 -7.15
CA CYS A 359 -11.41 -12.02 -7.71
C CYS A 359 -12.85 -11.53 -7.83
N LEU A 360 -13.38 -10.73 -6.89
CA LEU A 360 -14.74 -10.21 -6.98
C LEU A 360 -14.98 -9.31 -8.22
N PHE A 361 -13.93 -8.68 -8.76
CA PHE A 361 -14.03 -7.87 -9.96
C PHE A 361 -13.95 -8.67 -11.26
N THR A 362 -13.64 -9.98 -11.23
CA THR A 362 -13.45 -10.78 -12.46
C THR A 362 -14.75 -11.04 -13.23
N VAL A 363 -15.90 -11.00 -12.54
CA VAL A 363 -17.24 -11.22 -13.15
C VAL A 363 -17.88 -9.95 -13.72
N LEU A 364 -17.12 -8.85 -13.80
CA LEU A 364 -17.58 -7.56 -14.32
C LEU A 364 -17.00 -7.29 -15.69
N ASP A 365 -17.72 -6.54 -16.51
CA ASP A 365 -17.23 -6.05 -17.80
C ASP A 365 -16.00 -5.15 -17.64
N ARG A 366 -15.12 -5.13 -18.63
CA ARG A 366 -13.86 -4.37 -18.60
C ARG A 366 -14.08 -2.89 -18.25
N ALA A 367 -15.07 -2.24 -18.85
CA ALA A 367 -15.38 -0.83 -18.60
C ALA A 367 -15.89 -0.58 -17.17
N GLU A 368 -16.79 -1.43 -16.68
CA GLU A 368 -17.33 -1.37 -15.31
C GLU A 368 -16.22 -1.59 -14.29
N LYS A 369 -15.38 -2.61 -14.49
CA LYS A 369 -14.25 -2.95 -13.62
C LYS A 369 -13.33 -1.75 -13.40
N TYR A 370 -12.82 -1.12 -14.47
CA TYR A 370 -11.82 -0.06 -14.35
C TYR A 370 -12.40 1.24 -13.77
N LYS A 371 -13.61 1.65 -14.21
CA LYS A 371 -14.24 2.88 -13.73
C LYS A 371 -14.67 2.77 -12.26
N ALA A 372 -15.34 1.66 -11.91
CA ALA A 372 -15.79 1.43 -10.53
C ALA A 372 -14.60 1.27 -9.57
N LYS A 373 -13.54 0.53 -9.96
CA LYS A 373 -12.38 0.29 -9.12
C LYS A 373 -11.65 1.59 -8.75
N ASN A 374 -11.46 2.52 -9.70
CA ASN A 374 -10.83 3.81 -9.40
C ASN A 374 -11.63 4.63 -8.37
N VAL A 375 -12.97 4.66 -8.50
CA VAL A 375 -13.82 5.35 -7.53
C VAL A 375 -13.75 4.67 -6.16
N ILE A 376 -13.79 3.34 -6.13
CA ILE A 376 -13.74 2.57 -4.88
C ILE A 376 -12.38 2.77 -4.18
N ASP A 377 -11.26 2.64 -4.89
CA ASP A 377 -9.93 2.69 -4.30
C ASP A 377 -9.48 4.11 -3.90
N ILE A 378 -9.98 5.15 -4.57
CA ILE A 378 -9.59 6.53 -4.27
C ILE A 378 -10.66 7.22 -3.42
N VAL A 379 -11.92 7.29 -3.90
CA VAL A 379 -12.94 8.09 -3.24
C VAL A 379 -13.50 7.35 -2.03
N VAL A 380 -13.93 6.09 -2.20
CA VAL A 380 -14.56 5.34 -1.11
C VAL A 380 -13.54 5.00 -0.02
N PHE A 381 -12.36 4.50 -0.39
CA PHE A 381 -11.36 4.11 0.59
C PHE A 381 -10.75 5.32 1.31
N ARG A 382 -10.20 6.30 0.58
CA ARG A 382 -9.55 7.46 1.19
C ARG A 382 -10.53 8.47 1.79
N GLY A 383 -11.68 8.68 1.15
CA GLY A 383 -12.77 9.48 1.73
C GLY A 383 -13.36 8.80 2.97
N GLY A 384 -13.46 7.47 2.93
CA GLY A 384 -13.83 6.65 4.08
C GLY A 384 -12.86 6.80 5.26
N ASP A 385 -11.54 6.80 5.01
CA ASP A 385 -10.53 7.05 6.04
C ASP A 385 -10.77 8.41 6.73
N ALA A 386 -10.97 9.48 5.95
CA ALA A 386 -11.24 10.81 6.48
C ALA A 386 -12.55 10.87 7.27
N ALA A 387 -13.67 10.37 6.72
CA ALA A 387 -14.96 10.33 7.38
C ALA A 387 -14.94 9.52 8.67
N SER A 388 -14.27 8.37 8.66
CA SER A 388 -14.12 7.49 9.83
C SER A 388 -13.28 8.16 10.92
N GLY A 389 -12.27 8.95 10.54
CA GLY A 389 -11.51 9.75 11.49
C GLY A 389 -12.38 10.76 12.25
N TRP A 390 -13.27 11.45 11.54
CA TRP A 390 -14.24 12.37 12.17
C TRP A 390 -15.26 11.64 13.01
N LEU A 391 -15.74 10.47 12.56
CA LEU A 391 -16.65 9.65 13.37
C LEU A 391 -15.99 9.21 14.67
N PHE A 392 -14.75 8.75 14.63
CA PHE A 392 -13.99 8.41 15.83
C PHE A 392 -13.85 9.61 16.77
N ALA A 393 -13.51 10.79 16.24
CA ALA A 393 -13.38 12.02 17.03
C ALA A 393 -14.72 12.43 17.66
N ALA A 394 -15.83 12.29 16.94
CA ALA A 394 -17.17 12.57 17.47
C ALA A 394 -17.54 11.62 18.61
N LEU A 395 -17.25 10.31 18.49
CA LEU A 395 -17.48 9.34 19.56
C LEU A 395 -16.63 9.67 20.80
N ARG A 396 -15.36 10.04 20.62
CA ARG A 396 -14.49 10.49 21.71
C ARG A 396 -14.99 11.79 22.34
N GLY A 397 -15.47 12.75 21.51
CA GLY A 397 -16.07 14.01 21.95
C GLY A 397 -17.37 13.81 22.75
N ALA A 398 -18.13 12.76 22.43
CA ALA A 398 -19.31 12.34 23.19
C ALA A 398 -18.98 11.61 24.51
N GLY A 399 -17.69 11.49 24.86
CA GLY A 399 -17.23 10.90 26.12
C GLY A 399 -17.00 9.38 26.09
N LEU A 400 -17.10 8.73 24.93
CA LEU A 400 -16.83 7.30 24.85
C LEU A 400 -15.32 7.02 25.04
N GLU A 401 -15.00 6.09 25.91
CA GLU A 401 -13.66 5.57 26.09
C GLU A 401 -13.24 4.66 24.94
N LEU A 402 -11.92 4.40 24.81
CA LEU A 402 -11.38 3.54 23.75
C LEU A 402 -11.99 2.13 23.78
N GLY A 403 -12.21 1.56 24.98
CA GLY A 403 -12.87 0.27 25.11
C GLY A 403 -14.32 0.28 24.62
N ALA A 404 -15.09 1.31 24.97
CA ALA A 404 -16.48 1.45 24.51
C ALA A 404 -16.57 1.59 22.96
N ILE A 405 -15.63 2.34 22.35
CA ILE A 405 -15.54 2.45 20.88
C ILE A 405 -15.20 1.09 20.27
N SER A 406 -14.28 0.33 20.88
CA SER A 406 -13.97 -1.04 20.42
C SER A 406 -15.22 -1.91 20.43
N LEU A 407 -15.96 -1.94 21.54
CA LEU A 407 -17.19 -2.72 21.67
C LEU A 407 -18.26 -2.29 20.66
N ALA A 408 -18.46 -0.98 20.46
CA ALA A 408 -19.39 -0.44 19.46
C ALA A 408 -19.01 -0.80 18.03
N THR A 409 -17.73 -1.08 17.75
CA THR A 409 -17.25 -1.46 16.43
C THR A 409 -17.46 -2.96 16.15
N VAL A 410 -17.61 -3.81 17.16
CA VAL A 410 -17.82 -5.26 17.00
C VAL A 410 -19.08 -5.56 16.16
N PRO A 411 -20.28 -5.03 16.42
CA PRO A 411 -21.46 -5.30 15.58
C PRO A 411 -21.28 -4.81 14.14
N VAL A 412 -20.55 -3.71 13.92
CA VAL A 412 -20.26 -3.20 12.58
C VAL A 412 -19.37 -4.19 11.80
N THR A 413 -18.33 -4.72 12.45
CA THR A 413 -17.45 -5.72 11.82
C THR A 413 -18.14 -7.07 11.64
N ALA A 414 -19.09 -7.44 12.50
CA ALA A 414 -19.94 -8.61 12.31
C ALA A 414 -20.91 -8.46 11.11
N ALA A 415 -21.50 -7.27 10.93
CA ALA A 415 -22.28 -6.96 9.73
C ALA A 415 -21.42 -6.97 8.46
N TRP A 416 -20.17 -6.48 8.55
CA TRP A 416 -19.20 -6.56 7.47
C TRP A 416 -18.84 -8.01 7.11
N LEU A 417 -18.68 -8.89 8.09
CA LEU A 417 -18.49 -10.34 7.88
C LEU A 417 -19.67 -10.94 7.11
N ALA A 418 -20.90 -10.63 7.51
CA ALA A 418 -22.10 -11.10 6.82
C ALA A 418 -22.16 -10.60 5.37
N LEU A 419 -21.81 -9.32 5.13
CA LEU A 419 -21.71 -8.72 3.79
C LEU A 419 -20.67 -9.44 2.92
N ALA A 420 -19.48 -9.75 3.47
CA ALA A 420 -18.43 -10.47 2.75
C ALA A 420 -18.91 -11.86 2.29
N LEU A 421 -19.59 -12.61 3.17
CA LEU A 421 -20.17 -13.90 2.83
C LEU A 421 -21.29 -13.79 1.79
N ALA A 422 -22.13 -12.77 1.88
CA ALA A 422 -23.18 -12.50 0.90
C ALA A 422 -22.61 -12.19 -0.49
N LEU A 423 -21.57 -11.32 -0.55
CA LEU A 423 -20.87 -11.01 -1.80
C LEU A 423 -20.22 -12.24 -2.43
N GLY A 424 -19.63 -13.11 -1.62
CA GLY A 424 -19.07 -14.38 -2.10
C GLY A 424 -20.12 -15.27 -2.77
N ARG A 425 -21.30 -15.43 -2.16
CA ARG A 425 -22.41 -16.21 -2.74
C ARG A 425 -22.92 -15.59 -4.06
N VAL A 426 -23.03 -14.27 -4.14
CA VAL A 426 -23.44 -13.58 -5.37
C VAL A 426 -22.38 -13.76 -6.46
N HIS A 427 -21.10 -13.67 -6.11
CA HIS A 427 -19.98 -13.88 -7.03
C HIS A 427 -20.03 -15.30 -7.64
N GLU A 428 -20.17 -16.33 -6.81
CA GLU A 428 -20.27 -17.72 -7.27
C GLU A 428 -21.45 -17.96 -8.22
N ARG A 429 -22.63 -17.37 -7.91
CA ARG A 429 -23.80 -17.43 -8.80
C ARG A 429 -23.53 -16.80 -10.15
N ARG A 430 -22.88 -15.62 -10.19
CA ARG A 430 -22.53 -14.92 -11.41
C ARG A 430 -21.53 -15.71 -12.26
N THR A 431 -20.50 -16.31 -11.63
CA THR A 431 -19.52 -17.15 -12.32
C THR A 431 -20.19 -18.36 -12.98
N ARG A 432 -21.06 -19.08 -12.28
CA ARG A 432 -21.80 -20.22 -12.84
C ARG A 432 -22.66 -19.84 -14.03
N ASN A 433 -23.35 -18.71 -13.96
CA ASN A 433 -24.20 -18.23 -15.07
C ASN A 433 -23.38 -17.83 -16.31
N SER A 434 -22.17 -17.27 -16.11
CA SER A 434 -21.29 -16.94 -17.24
C SER A 434 -20.74 -18.20 -17.93
N ASP A 435 -20.38 -19.23 -17.18
CA ASP A 435 -19.87 -20.49 -17.71
C ASP A 435 -20.96 -21.23 -18.52
N GLN A 436 -22.21 -21.24 -18.04
CA GLN A 436 -23.35 -21.82 -18.74
C GLN A 436 -23.64 -21.10 -20.07
N SER A 437 -23.63 -19.77 -20.07
CA SER A 437 -23.86 -18.97 -21.28
C SER A 437 -22.77 -19.17 -22.36
N THR A 438 -21.55 -19.50 -21.94
CA THR A 438 -20.42 -19.78 -22.85
C THR A 438 -20.55 -21.18 -23.45
N THR A 439 -21.02 -22.15 -22.67
CA THR A 439 -21.21 -23.54 -23.10
C THR A 439 -22.38 -23.66 -24.11
N ASP A 440 -23.45 -22.89 -23.90
CA ASP A 440 -24.62 -22.88 -24.83
C ASP A 440 -24.31 -22.17 -26.19
N LYS A 441 -23.35 -21.26 -26.23
CA LYS A 441 -22.91 -20.61 -27.48
C LYS A 441 -22.00 -21.49 -28.35
N HIS A 442 -21.44 -22.55 -27.80
CA HIS A 442 -20.57 -23.49 -28.49
C HIS A 442 -21.30 -24.82 -28.84
N ARG A 443 -22.58 -24.96 -28.53
CA ARG A 443 -23.50 -25.98 -29.03
C ARG A 443 -24.39 -25.40 -30.16
#